data_6260145fba5aa3472fba4c4dda4bd048
#
_entry.id   6260145fba5aa3472fba4c4dda4bd048
#
_cell.length_a   1.000
_cell.length_b   1.000
_cell.length_c   1.000
_cell.angle_alpha   90.00
_cell.angle_beta   90.00
_cell.angle_gamma   90.00
#
_symmetry.space_group_name_H-M   'P 1'
#
loop_
_entity.id
_entity.type
_entity.pdbx_description
1 polymer ?
#
loop_
_entity_poly.entity_id
_entity_poly.type
_entity_poly.pdbx_seq_one_letter_code
_entity_poly.pdbx_strand_id
1 'polypeptide(L)'
;MEPRVAVVGVGHAGFAPLVSGLSTKELMFEAAQRAFHDAGVDPRTDVDSFVCCSEDLLEGTSIYDEYVPDQLGAVQRPVQTVAADGLFGVATGMMLIGSGLASVVAVEAHSKASDVRTLGAIEA
;
A
#
# COMPACT_ATOMS: atom_id res chain seq x y z
N MET A 1 -17.17 -3.49 23.91
CA MET A 1 -17.46 -4.10 22.60
C MET A 1 -16.35 -3.71 21.65
N GLU A 2 -15.68 -4.68 21.11
CA GLU A 2 -14.62 -4.43 20.13
C GLU A 2 -15.21 -3.84 18.84
N PRO A 3 -14.60 -2.79 18.27
CA PRO A 3 -15.07 -2.24 17.02
C PRO A 3 -14.94 -3.29 15.92
N ARG A 4 -15.99 -3.44 15.14
CA ARG A 4 -15.95 -4.27 13.94
C ARG A 4 -15.30 -3.49 12.80
N VAL A 5 -14.35 -4.10 12.15
CA VAL A 5 -13.68 -3.53 10.99
C VAL A 5 -14.16 -4.23 9.74
N ALA A 6 -14.50 -3.47 8.72
CA ALA A 6 -14.96 -3.99 7.44
C ALA A 6 -14.00 -3.57 6.32
N VAL A 7 -13.82 -4.44 5.35
CA VAL A 7 -13.20 -4.09 4.07
C VAL A 7 -14.29 -3.53 3.16
N VAL A 8 -14.16 -2.28 2.77
CA VAL A 8 -15.19 -1.56 2.00
C VAL A 8 -14.83 -1.38 0.53
N GLY A 9 -13.60 -1.60 0.15
CA GLY A 9 -13.16 -1.54 -1.23
C GLY A 9 -11.84 -2.24 -1.44
N VAL A 10 -11.66 -2.81 -2.62
CA VAL A 10 -10.45 -3.50 -3.03
C VAL A 10 -10.04 -3.11 -4.45
N GLY A 11 -8.74 -3.11 -4.70
CA GLY A 11 -8.19 -2.88 -6.03
C GLY A 11 -6.85 -3.57 -6.18
N HIS A 12 -6.54 -3.99 -7.38
CA HIS A 12 -5.27 -4.61 -7.71
C HIS A 12 -4.80 -4.20 -9.11
N ALA A 13 -3.49 -4.29 -9.33
CA ALA A 13 -2.86 -4.05 -10.61
C ALA A 13 -1.61 -4.92 -10.76
N GLY A 14 -1.21 -5.23 -11.99
CA GLY A 14 0.08 -5.83 -12.30
C GLY A 14 0.25 -7.29 -11.89
N PHE A 15 -0.81 -8.07 -11.80
CA PHE A 15 -0.72 -9.51 -11.52
C PHE A 15 -0.23 -10.29 -12.75
N ALA A 16 1.07 -10.16 -13.02
CA ALA A 16 1.75 -10.88 -14.09
C ALA A 16 3.21 -11.16 -13.66
N PRO A 17 3.86 -12.20 -14.20
CA PRO A 17 5.27 -12.50 -13.89
C PRO A 17 6.22 -11.35 -14.20
N LEU A 18 5.89 -10.57 -15.20
CA LEU A 18 6.64 -9.39 -15.60
C LEU A 18 5.64 -8.31 -16.08
N VAL A 19 5.75 -7.12 -15.52
CA VAL A 19 4.97 -5.95 -15.95
C VAL A 19 5.94 -4.92 -16.50
N SER A 20 6.08 -4.90 -17.82
CA SER A 20 6.87 -3.89 -18.53
C SER A 20 6.00 -2.67 -18.85
N GLY A 21 6.60 -1.50 -18.86
CA GLY A 21 5.92 -0.26 -19.27
C GLY A 21 5.18 0.49 -18.17
N LEU A 22 5.06 -0.07 -16.96
CA LEU A 22 4.54 0.61 -15.79
C LEU A 22 5.57 0.60 -14.66
N SER A 23 5.81 1.73 -14.04
CA SER A 23 6.64 1.84 -12.84
C SER A 23 5.90 1.29 -11.61
N THR A 24 6.63 1.01 -10.54
CA THR A 24 6.03 0.66 -9.24
C THR A 24 4.99 1.71 -8.81
N LYS A 25 5.31 2.99 -8.97
CA LYS A 25 4.41 4.09 -8.60
C LYS A 25 3.12 4.10 -9.41
N GLU A 26 3.20 3.84 -10.72
CA GLU A 26 2.02 3.74 -11.58
C GLU A 26 1.14 2.54 -11.22
N LEU A 27 1.75 1.40 -10.89
CA LEU A 27 1.01 0.22 -10.42
C LEU A 27 0.29 0.49 -9.11
N MET A 28 0.96 1.14 -8.14
CA MET A 28 0.35 1.53 -6.87
C MET A 28 -0.82 2.49 -7.08
N PHE A 29 -0.64 3.51 -7.91
CA PHE A 29 -1.68 4.46 -8.25
C PHE A 29 -2.89 3.77 -8.88
N GLU A 30 -2.67 2.88 -9.84
CA GLU A 30 -3.74 2.15 -10.50
C GLU A 30 -4.54 1.27 -9.53
N ALA A 31 -3.85 0.52 -8.67
CA ALA A 31 -4.49 -0.30 -7.64
C ALA A 31 -5.28 0.57 -6.65
N ALA A 32 -4.69 1.67 -6.18
CA ALA A 32 -5.33 2.60 -5.26
C ALA A 32 -6.60 3.23 -5.86
N GLN A 33 -6.54 3.70 -7.11
CA GLN A 33 -7.70 4.26 -7.79
C GLN A 33 -8.85 3.27 -7.88
N ARG A 34 -8.55 2.02 -8.18
CA ARG A 34 -9.56 0.95 -8.24
C ARG A 34 -10.20 0.70 -6.87
N ALA A 35 -9.40 0.64 -5.81
CA ALA A 35 -9.89 0.44 -4.45
C ALA A 35 -10.76 1.61 -3.98
N PHE A 36 -10.35 2.85 -4.20
CA PHE A 36 -11.11 4.03 -3.82
C PHE A 36 -12.43 4.15 -4.62
N HIS A 37 -12.39 3.82 -5.89
CA HIS A 37 -13.60 3.77 -6.71
C HIS A 37 -14.57 2.69 -6.22
N ASP A 38 -14.08 1.50 -5.92
CA ASP A 38 -14.88 0.40 -5.38
C ASP A 38 -15.53 0.77 -4.03
N ALA A 39 -14.77 1.42 -3.16
CA ALA A 39 -15.26 1.89 -1.86
C ALA A 39 -16.18 3.12 -1.95
N GLY A 40 -16.12 3.87 -3.05
CA GLY A 40 -16.83 5.16 -3.17
C GLY A 40 -16.25 6.25 -2.27
N VAL A 41 -14.95 6.24 -2.02
CA VAL A 41 -14.27 7.22 -1.14
C VAL A 41 -13.30 8.09 -1.92
N ASP A 42 -13.13 9.32 -1.43
CA ASP A 42 -12.06 10.22 -1.83
C ASP A 42 -10.91 10.09 -0.82
N PRO A 43 -9.71 9.63 -1.25
CA PRO A 43 -8.61 9.44 -0.32
C PRO A 43 -8.19 10.71 0.42
N ARG A 44 -8.40 11.87 -0.16
CA ARG A 44 -8.01 13.16 0.43
C ARG A 44 -8.91 13.61 1.57
N THR A 45 -10.18 13.24 1.52
CA THR A 45 -11.19 13.70 2.50
C THR A 45 -11.67 12.60 3.42
N ASP A 46 -11.74 11.35 2.92
CA ASP A 46 -12.42 10.26 3.59
C ASP A 46 -11.47 9.28 4.29
N VAL A 47 -10.18 9.27 3.92
CA VAL A 47 -9.20 8.35 4.49
C VAL A 47 -8.35 9.06 5.55
N ASP A 48 -8.31 8.50 6.74
CA ASP A 48 -7.61 9.10 7.88
C ASP A 48 -6.13 8.73 7.95
N SER A 49 -5.80 7.51 7.56
CA SER A 49 -4.45 6.97 7.66
C SER A 49 -4.17 5.96 6.56
N PHE A 50 -2.89 5.83 6.23
CA PHE A 50 -2.42 4.97 5.15
C PHE A 50 -1.34 4.02 5.68
N VAL A 51 -1.40 2.77 5.25
CA VAL A 51 -0.40 1.74 5.56
C VAL A 51 0.15 1.23 4.24
N CYS A 52 1.46 1.31 4.08
CA CYS A 52 2.16 0.80 2.91
C CYS A 52 2.99 -0.43 3.32
N CYS A 53 2.85 -1.52 2.57
CA CYS A 53 3.53 -2.77 2.86
C CYS A 53 4.49 -3.13 1.74
N SER A 54 5.74 -3.36 2.11
CA SER A 54 6.77 -3.80 1.17
C SER A 54 7.94 -4.42 1.93
N GLU A 55 8.66 -5.31 1.29
CA GLU A 55 9.91 -5.84 1.83
C GLU A 55 11.09 -5.11 1.20
N ASP A 56 11.68 -4.18 1.95
CA ASP A 56 12.75 -3.29 1.51
C ASP A 56 13.91 -4.02 0.83
N LEU A 57 14.30 -5.17 1.37
CA LEU A 57 15.40 -5.95 0.81
C LEU A 57 15.11 -6.43 -0.62
N LEU A 58 13.88 -6.85 -0.89
CA LEU A 58 13.49 -7.35 -2.21
C LEU A 58 13.25 -6.21 -3.20
N GLU A 59 12.73 -5.09 -2.73
CA GLU A 59 12.43 -3.94 -3.57
C GLU A 59 13.63 -3.04 -3.83
N GLY A 60 14.71 -3.17 -3.06
CA GLY A 60 15.92 -2.37 -3.19
C GLY A 60 15.75 -0.90 -2.81
N THR A 61 14.65 -0.57 -2.18
CA THR A 61 14.30 0.78 -1.71
C THR A 61 13.68 0.65 -0.33
N SER A 62 13.97 1.56 0.55
CA SER A 62 13.39 1.63 1.89
C SER A 62 12.60 2.93 2.08
N ILE A 63 11.95 3.08 3.24
CA ILE A 63 11.25 4.31 3.62
C ILE A 63 10.11 4.62 2.63
N TYR A 64 9.28 3.64 2.36
CA TYR A 64 8.17 3.79 1.41
C TYR A 64 7.14 4.84 1.83
N ASP A 65 6.98 5.10 3.11
CA ASP A 65 6.14 6.17 3.64
C ASP A 65 6.58 7.58 3.16
N GLU A 66 7.82 7.74 2.72
CA GLU A 66 8.28 8.97 2.07
C GLU A 66 8.02 9.01 0.56
N TYR A 67 7.96 7.85 -0.09
CA TYR A 67 7.91 7.75 -1.55
C TYR A 67 6.51 7.52 -2.13
N VAL A 68 5.55 7.13 -1.30
CA VAL A 68 4.22 6.71 -1.78
C VAL A 68 3.05 7.66 -1.49
N PRO A 69 3.17 8.76 -0.74
CA PRO A 69 2.01 9.59 -0.42
C PRO A 69 1.25 10.08 -1.65
N ASP A 70 1.96 10.47 -2.70
CA ASP A 70 1.35 11.02 -3.91
C ASP A 70 0.49 9.98 -4.64
N GLN A 71 1.00 8.76 -4.77
CA GLN A 71 0.31 7.68 -5.48
C GLN A 71 -0.96 7.23 -4.75
N LEU A 72 -0.96 7.32 -3.44
CA LEU A 72 -2.08 6.92 -2.60
C LEU A 72 -3.08 8.06 -2.31
N GLY A 73 -2.75 9.29 -2.66
CA GLY A 73 -3.54 10.45 -2.29
C GLY A 73 -3.42 10.83 -0.81
N ALA A 74 -2.30 10.45 -0.17
CA ALA A 74 -2.06 10.55 1.26
C ALA A 74 -1.41 11.89 1.70
N VAL A 75 -1.45 12.91 0.87
CA VAL A 75 -0.80 14.20 1.16
C VAL A 75 -1.29 14.77 2.49
N GLN A 76 -0.36 15.04 3.40
CA GLN A 76 -0.62 15.54 4.76
C GLN A 76 -1.45 14.60 5.63
N ARG A 77 -1.47 13.32 5.32
CA ARG A 77 -2.09 12.27 6.14
C ARG A 77 -1.00 11.37 6.72
N PRO A 78 -1.26 10.71 7.86
CA PRO A 78 -0.32 9.73 8.38
C PRO A 78 -0.12 8.58 7.40
N VAL A 79 1.13 8.30 7.05
CA VAL A 79 1.55 7.15 6.26
C VAL A 79 2.59 6.40 7.06
N GLN A 80 2.43 5.08 7.16
CA GLN A 80 3.43 4.23 7.81
C GLN A 80 3.76 3.03 6.95
N THR A 81 5.01 2.61 7.00
CA THR A 81 5.49 1.41 6.31
C THR A 81 5.48 0.22 7.26
N VAL A 82 4.96 -0.89 6.77
CA VAL A 82 5.07 -2.21 7.40
C VAL A 82 5.97 -3.06 6.51
N ALA A 83 7.14 -3.43 7.02
CA ALA A 83 8.10 -4.25 6.29
C ALA A 83 7.68 -5.73 6.29
N ALA A 84 6.55 -6.01 5.65
CA ALA A 84 5.92 -7.31 5.55
C ALA A 84 4.91 -7.30 4.39
N ASP A 85 4.19 -8.41 4.23
CA ASP A 85 3.14 -8.51 3.21
C ASP A 85 1.84 -7.75 3.58
N GLY A 86 0.92 -7.68 2.63
CA GLY A 86 -0.33 -6.94 2.79
C GLY A 86 -1.23 -7.44 3.91
N LEU A 87 -1.12 -8.70 4.33
CA LEU A 87 -1.90 -9.23 5.45
C LEU A 87 -1.51 -8.58 6.77
N PHE A 88 -0.22 -8.35 6.98
CA PHE A 88 0.26 -7.56 8.13
C PHE A 88 -0.19 -6.11 8.06
N GLY A 89 -0.28 -5.54 6.86
CA GLY A 89 -0.85 -4.21 6.66
C GLY A 89 -2.33 -4.15 7.06
N VAL A 90 -3.12 -5.15 6.68
CA VAL A 90 -4.53 -5.24 7.09
C VAL A 90 -4.64 -5.35 8.61
N ALA A 91 -3.82 -6.18 9.25
CA ALA A 91 -3.79 -6.28 10.72
C ALA A 91 -3.43 -4.94 11.37
N THR A 92 -2.47 -4.20 10.81
CA THR A 92 -2.10 -2.86 11.27
C THR A 92 -3.27 -1.87 11.11
N GLY A 93 -3.95 -1.88 9.98
CA GLY A 93 -5.14 -1.07 9.75
C GLY A 93 -6.26 -1.37 10.76
N MET A 94 -6.48 -2.64 11.05
CA MET A 94 -7.43 -3.06 12.08
C MET A 94 -7.06 -2.54 13.49
N MET A 95 -5.78 -2.55 13.82
CA MET A 95 -5.30 -2.00 15.10
C MET A 95 -5.49 -0.47 15.16
N LEU A 96 -5.24 0.24 14.09
CA LEU A 96 -5.45 1.69 14.02
C LEU A 96 -6.93 2.06 14.24
N ILE A 97 -7.83 1.33 13.59
CA ILE A 97 -9.28 1.53 13.77
C ILE A 97 -9.71 1.09 15.17
N GLY A 98 -9.26 -0.07 15.62
CA GLY A 98 -9.60 -0.61 16.94
C GLY A 98 -9.15 0.26 18.10
N SER A 99 -8.02 0.98 17.95
CA SER A 99 -7.51 1.92 18.95
C SER A 99 -8.19 3.30 18.94
N GLY A 100 -9.02 3.57 17.93
CA GLY A 100 -9.66 4.87 17.76
C GLY A 100 -8.78 5.95 17.12
N LEU A 101 -7.58 5.60 16.63
CA LEU A 101 -6.69 6.54 15.96
C LEU A 101 -7.15 6.89 14.54
N ALA A 102 -7.90 6.00 13.91
CA ALA A 102 -8.45 6.20 12.58
C ALA A 102 -9.84 5.56 12.47
N SER A 103 -10.66 6.07 11.58
CA SER A 103 -11.95 5.47 11.22
C SER A 103 -11.90 4.77 9.86
N VAL A 104 -11.12 5.31 8.94
CA VAL A 104 -10.91 4.75 7.59
C VAL A 104 -9.41 4.67 7.32
N VAL A 105 -8.95 3.48 6.99
CA VAL A 105 -7.54 3.20 6.69
C VAL A 105 -7.42 2.60 5.30
N ALA A 106 -6.55 3.15 4.49
CA ALA A 106 -6.14 2.53 3.23
C ALA A 106 -4.88 1.68 3.47
N VAL A 107 -4.92 0.44 3.02
CA VAL A 107 -3.78 -0.48 3.09
C VAL A 107 -3.33 -0.78 1.66
N GLU A 108 -2.08 -0.51 1.38
CA GLU A 108 -1.44 -0.80 0.10
C GLU A 108 -0.31 -1.80 0.32
N ALA A 109 -0.19 -2.75 -0.56
CA ALA A 109 0.95 -3.66 -0.59
C ALA A 109 1.43 -3.82 -2.04
N HIS A 110 2.72 -3.70 -2.24
CA HIS A 110 3.31 -3.83 -3.55
C HIS A 110 4.57 -4.68 -3.54
N SER A 111 4.86 -5.25 -4.68
CA SER A 111 6.15 -5.82 -5.03
C SER A 111 6.34 -5.73 -6.53
N LYS A 112 7.48 -5.21 -6.94
CA LYS A 112 7.92 -5.23 -8.33
C LYS A 112 9.41 -5.61 -8.39
N ALA A 113 9.72 -6.73 -7.76
CA ALA A 113 11.09 -7.26 -7.67
C ALA A 113 11.75 -7.47 -9.03
N SER A 114 10.97 -7.60 -10.11
CA SER A 114 11.49 -7.66 -11.48
C SER A 114 12.21 -6.39 -11.95
N ASP A 115 11.95 -5.25 -11.31
CA ASP A 115 12.59 -3.98 -11.64
C ASP A 115 13.94 -3.80 -10.96
N VAL A 116 14.22 -4.58 -9.92
CA VAL A 116 15.47 -4.49 -9.16
C VAL A 116 16.36 -5.70 -9.44
N ARG A 117 17.66 -5.50 -9.33
CA ARG A 117 18.60 -6.61 -9.41
C ARG A 117 18.46 -7.46 -8.16
N THR A 118 18.04 -8.70 -8.34
CA THR A 118 18.04 -9.68 -7.25
C THR A 118 19.46 -9.97 -6.79
N LEU A 119 19.63 -10.48 -5.58
CA LEU A 119 20.95 -10.87 -5.06
C LEU A 119 21.70 -11.78 -6.04
N GLY A 120 21.03 -12.74 -6.65
CA GLY A 120 21.65 -13.61 -7.66
C GLY A 120 22.13 -12.86 -8.91
N ALA A 121 21.48 -11.78 -9.30
CA ALA A 121 21.91 -10.94 -10.42
C ALA A 121 23.04 -9.98 -10.03
N ILE A 122 23.19 -9.67 -8.76
CA ILE A 122 24.29 -8.85 -8.23
C ILE A 122 25.57 -9.68 -8.12
N GLU A 123 25.43 -10.96 -7.78
CA GLU A 123 26.57 -11.90 -7.65
C GLU A 123 27.06 -12.44 -9.01
N ALA A 124 26.28 -12.28 -10.02
CA ALA A 124 26.61 -12.70 -11.38
C ALA A 124 27.35 -11.59 -12.15
#